data_1ab9e03264a4cea417fbf2c6625d4b1b
#
_entry.id   1ab9e03264a4cea417fbf2c6625d4b1b
#
_cell.length_a   1.000
_cell.length_b   1.000
_cell.length_c   1.000
_cell.angle_alpha   90.00
_cell.angle_beta   90.00
_cell.angle_gamma   90.00
#
_symmetry.space_group_name_H-M   'P 1'
#
loop_
_entity.id
_entity.type
_entity.pdbx_description
1 polymer ?
#
loop_
_entity_poly.entity_id
_entity_poly.type
_entity_poly.pdbx_seq_one_letter_code
_entity_poly.pdbx_strand_id
1 'polypeptide(L)'
;MESELRHHFAAGLYAKEYVLPKGWAVPQHVHSYSHLSILAKGEVVVDVDGEHTFYKAPACIEIEADKSHVIITQTDTVWYCIHATEEAKAEDMDIVPNKEAYGRVG
;
A
#
# COMPACT_ATOMS: atom_id res chain seq x y z
N MET A 1 -0.33 0.81 -18.04
CA MET A 1 0.55 0.31 -16.94
C MET A 1 -0.03 -0.99 -16.42
N GLU A 2 0.81 -2.00 -16.28
CA GLU A 2 0.43 -3.25 -15.64
C GLU A 2 0.70 -3.17 -14.14
N SER A 3 -0.09 -3.89 -13.36
CA SER A 3 0.15 -3.96 -11.92
C SER A 3 1.39 -4.82 -11.65
N GLU A 4 2.21 -4.38 -10.69
CA GLU A 4 3.38 -5.12 -10.24
C GLU A 4 3.48 -5.04 -8.72
N LEU A 5 4.09 -6.06 -8.14
CA LEU A 5 4.42 -6.11 -6.73
C LEU A 5 5.89 -6.50 -6.60
N ARG A 6 6.66 -5.64 -5.93
CA ARG A 6 8.09 -5.87 -5.75
C ARG A 6 8.45 -5.82 -4.28
N HIS A 7 9.45 -6.61 -3.91
CA HIS A 7 9.91 -6.73 -2.52
C HIS A 7 11.36 -6.27 -2.43
N HIS A 8 11.63 -5.40 -1.47
CA HIS A 8 12.99 -4.87 -1.26
C HIS A 8 13.38 -5.05 0.20
N PHE A 9 14.60 -5.56 0.43
CA PHE A 9 15.10 -5.83 1.78
C PHE A 9 16.49 -5.21 1.93
N ALA A 10 16.68 -4.39 2.94
CA ALA A 10 17.97 -3.83 3.31
C ALA A 10 17.92 -3.24 4.72
N ALA A 11 19.04 -3.29 5.42
CA ALA A 11 19.24 -2.61 6.71
C ALA A 11 18.15 -2.90 7.75
N GLY A 12 17.63 -4.12 7.79
CA GLY A 12 16.56 -4.49 8.72
C GLY A 12 15.19 -3.97 8.33
N LEU A 13 15.02 -3.49 7.09
CA LEU A 13 13.76 -2.98 6.57
C LEU A 13 13.25 -3.83 5.42
N TYR A 14 11.94 -3.88 5.30
CA TYR A 14 11.24 -4.47 4.17
C TYR A 14 10.38 -3.38 3.52
N ALA A 15 10.58 -3.14 2.24
CA ALA A 15 9.73 -2.23 1.46
C ALA A 15 8.95 -3.04 0.43
N LYS A 16 7.63 -2.99 0.55
CA LYS A 16 6.71 -3.63 -0.40
C LYS A 16 6.26 -2.55 -1.39
N GLU A 17 6.64 -2.73 -2.63
CA GLU A 17 6.36 -1.75 -3.69
C GLU A 17 5.17 -2.21 -4.53
N TYR A 18 4.13 -1.39 -4.57
CA TYR A 18 2.99 -1.57 -5.46
C TYR A 18 3.12 -0.63 -6.66
N VAL A 19 3.03 -1.19 -7.86
CA VAL A 19 2.86 -0.43 -9.09
C VAL A 19 1.44 -0.72 -9.58
N LEU A 20 0.59 0.29 -9.55
CA LEU A 20 -0.85 0.12 -9.73
C LEU A 20 -1.39 1.04 -10.80
N PRO A 21 -2.20 0.51 -11.73
CA PRO A 21 -2.92 1.37 -12.67
C PRO A 21 -3.96 2.24 -11.95
N LYS A 22 -4.39 3.27 -12.62
CA LYS A 22 -5.55 4.06 -12.24
C LYS A 22 -6.77 3.16 -11.98
N GLY A 23 -7.56 3.49 -10.98
CA GLY A 23 -8.85 2.86 -10.71
C GLY A 23 -8.78 1.54 -9.96
N TRP A 24 -7.72 1.32 -9.17
CA TRP A 24 -7.59 0.14 -8.32
C TRP A 24 -7.90 0.48 -6.88
N ALA A 25 -8.49 -0.47 -6.17
CA ALA A 25 -8.66 -0.42 -4.72
C ALA A 25 -7.85 -1.56 -4.11
N VAL A 26 -6.92 -1.20 -3.23
CA VAL A 26 -6.02 -2.16 -2.58
C VAL A 26 -6.24 -2.10 -1.07
N PRO A 27 -6.94 -3.09 -0.50
CA PRO A 27 -7.05 -3.19 0.95
C PRO A 27 -5.67 -3.49 1.54
N GLN A 28 -5.33 -2.79 2.61
CA GLN A 28 -4.11 -3.05 3.36
C GLN A 28 -4.41 -4.05 4.46
N HIS A 29 -3.43 -4.88 4.81
CA HIS A 29 -3.56 -5.76 5.98
C HIS A 29 -3.69 -4.92 7.23
N VAL A 30 -4.56 -5.35 8.16
CA VAL A 30 -4.67 -4.72 9.46
C VAL A 30 -3.56 -5.28 10.33
N HIS A 31 -2.62 -4.43 10.73
CA HIS A 31 -1.48 -4.82 11.55
C HIS A 31 -1.65 -4.36 13.00
N SER A 32 -1.00 -5.06 13.91
CA SER A 32 -0.95 -4.65 15.33
C SER A 32 0.10 -3.56 15.59
N TYR A 33 0.77 -3.09 14.54
CA TYR A 33 1.80 -2.05 14.60
C TYR A 33 1.57 -1.04 13.47
N SER A 34 2.00 0.20 13.69
CA SER A 34 1.96 1.24 12.66
C SER A 34 3.18 1.12 11.75
N HIS A 35 3.02 1.51 10.49
CA HIS A 35 4.14 1.57 9.56
C HIS A 35 4.04 2.80 8.67
N LEU A 36 5.12 3.08 7.95
CA LEU A 36 5.14 4.18 6.99
C LEU A 36 4.83 3.68 5.60
N SER A 37 4.12 4.50 4.85
CA SER A 37 3.94 4.31 3.42
C SER A 37 4.42 5.53 2.67
N ILE A 38 4.95 5.34 1.48
CA ILE A 38 5.41 6.41 0.62
C ILE A 38 4.64 6.34 -0.69
N LEU A 39 3.93 7.43 -1.01
CA LEU A 39 3.36 7.63 -2.33
C LEU A 39 4.43 8.29 -3.19
N ALA A 40 5.07 7.51 -4.04
CA ALA A 40 6.18 7.98 -4.87
C ALA A 40 5.74 8.58 -6.19
N LYS A 41 4.61 8.12 -6.72
CA LYS A 41 4.04 8.60 -7.98
C LYS A 41 2.53 8.52 -7.93
N GLY A 42 1.86 9.51 -8.50
CA GLY A 42 0.43 9.48 -8.73
C GLY A 42 -0.39 10.15 -7.64
N GLU A 43 -1.68 9.86 -7.68
CA GLU A 43 -2.68 10.40 -6.76
C GLU A 43 -3.56 9.26 -6.24
N VAL A 44 -3.83 9.29 -4.95
CA VAL A 44 -4.65 8.25 -4.30
C VAL A 44 -5.65 8.89 -3.33
N VAL A 45 -6.73 8.17 -3.09
CA VAL A 45 -7.58 8.37 -1.93
C VAL A 45 -7.32 7.23 -0.97
N VAL A 46 -7.06 7.53 0.29
CA VAL A 46 -6.92 6.54 1.35
C VAL A 46 -8.20 6.56 2.17
N ASP A 47 -8.90 5.43 2.20
CA ASP A 47 -10.08 5.23 3.04
C ASP A 47 -9.63 4.58 4.34
N VAL A 48 -9.86 5.26 5.46
CA VAL A 48 -9.58 4.75 6.81
C VAL A 48 -10.90 4.68 7.55
N ASP A 49 -11.41 3.47 7.74
CA ASP A 49 -12.68 3.22 8.44
C ASP A 49 -13.83 4.11 7.93
N GLY A 50 -13.89 4.32 6.60
CA GLY A 50 -14.92 5.12 5.96
C GLY A 50 -14.57 6.59 5.75
N GLU A 51 -13.49 7.09 6.34
CA GLU A 51 -13.01 8.44 6.13
C GLU A 51 -12.01 8.47 4.97
N HIS A 52 -12.22 9.39 4.03
CA HIS A 52 -11.40 9.51 2.83
C HIS A 52 -10.44 10.68 2.93
N THR A 53 -9.17 10.45 2.61
CA THR A 53 -8.16 11.50 2.50
C THR A 53 -7.47 11.39 1.15
N PHE A 54 -7.37 12.50 0.45
CA PHE A 54 -6.68 12.57 -0.84
C PHE A 54 -5.19 12.89 -0.63
N TYR A 55 -4.32 12.17 -1.36
CA TYR A 55 -2.88 12.43 -1.36
C TYR A 55 -2.36 12.51 -2.78
N LYS A 56 -1.43 13.43 -2.99
CA LYS A 56 -0.70 13.58 -4.25
C LYS A 56 0.78 13.36 -3.98
N ALA A 57 1.45 12.61 -4.85
CA ALA A 57 2.88 12.34 -4.74
C ALA A 57 3.73 13.60 -4.90
N PRO A 58 4.87 13.71 -4.20
CA PRO A 58 5.33 12.74 -3.21
C PRO A 58 4.66 12.96 -1.85
N ALA A 59 4.36 11.87 -1.14
CA ALA A 59 3.79 11.96 0.19
C ALA A 59 4.29 10.82 1.07
N CYS A 60 4.49 11.10 2.35
CA CYS A 60 4.83 10.11 3.35
C CYS A 60 3.65 10.02 4.31
N ILE A 61 3.12 8.82 4.51
CA ILE A 61 1.86 8.60 5.18
C ILE A 61 2.04 7.54 6.25
N GLU A 62 1.56 7.83 7.46
CA GLU A 62 1.52 6.82 8.51
C GLU A 62 0.27 5.96 8.33
N ILE A 63 0.46 4.64 8.32
CA ILE A 63 -0.63 3.66 8.36
C ILE A 63 -0.75 3.22 9.81
N GLU A 64 -1.81 3.66 10.48
CA GLU A 64 -2.00 3.42 11.90
C GLU A 64 -2.34 1.96 12.18
N ALA A 65 -1.83 1.47 13.33
CA ALA A 65 -2.15 0.13 13.83
C ALA A 65 -3.66 -0.04 14.03
N ASP A 66 -4.11 -1.26 13.84
CA ASP A 66 -5.47 -1.73 14.16
C ASP A 66 -6.60 -1.02 13.39
N LYS A 67 -6.27 -0.34 12.30
CA LYS A 67 -7.27 0.31 11.43
C LYS A 67 -7.27 -0.30 10.04
N SER A 68 -8.45 -0.33 9.44
CA SER A 68 -8.62 -0.78 8.07
C SER A 68 -8.31 0.37 7.12
N HIS A 69 -7.37 0.14 6.20
CA HIS A 69 -6.98 1.11 5.18
C HIS A 69 -7.22 0.52 3.79
N VAL A 70 -7.78 1.32 2.90
CA VAL A 70 -7.92 0.96 1.49
C VAL A 70 -7.29 2.09 0.67
N ILE A 71 -6.37 1.72 -0.22
CA ILE A 71 -5.73 2.67 -1.14
C ILE A 71 -6.48 2.63 -2.46
N ILE A 72 -7.01 3.76 -2.88
CA ILE A 72 -7.79 3.85 -4.13
C ILE A 72 -7.03 4.75 -5.10
N THR A 73 -6.53 4.17 -6.18
CA THR A 73 -5.70 4.91 -7.13
C THR A 73 -6.55 5.78 -8.05
N GLN A 74 -6.22 7.06 -8.11
CA GLN A 74 -6.87 8.05 -8.97
C GLN A 74 -6.15 8.20 -10.31
N THR A 75 -4.85 7.93 -10.32
CA THR A 75 -3.97 7.91 -11.47
C THR A 75 -3.07 6.69 -11.37
N ASP A 76 -2.23 6.44 -12.37
CA ASP A 76 -1.19 5.42 -12.27
C ASP A 76 -0.29 5.75 -11.09
N THR A 77 -0.04 4.77 -10.22
CA THR A 77 0.50 4.99 -8.88
C THR A 77 1.67 4.07 -8.59
N VAL A 78 2.66 4.61 -7.86
CA VAL A 78 3.71 3.81 -7.21
C VAL A 78 3.62 4.08 -5.71
N TRP A 79 3.40 3.01 -4.94
CA TRP A 79 3.16 3.06 -3.51
C TRP A 79 4.07 2.07 -2.78
N TYR A 80 4.71 2.51 -1.70
CA TYR A 80 5.56 1.66 -0.87
C TYR A 80 4.96 1.51 0.53
N CYS A 81 4.96 0.27 1.05
CA CYS A 81 4.73 0.00 2.47
C CYS A 81 6.06 -0.41 3.09
N ILE A 82 6.47 0.28 4.15
CA ILE A 82 7.78 0.09 4.78
C ILE A 82 7.60 -0.47 6.18
N HIS A 83 8.20 -1.63 6.43
CA HIS A 83 8.14 -2.33 7.71
C HIS A 83 9.55 -2.63 8.22
N ALA A 84 9.71 -2.69 9.55
CA ALA A 84 10.87 -3.36 10.11
C ALA A 84 10.77 -4.85 9.77
N THR A 85 11.86 -5.49 9.36
CA THR A 85 11.81 -6.89 8.90
C THR A 85 11.28 -7.83 9.97
N GLU A 86 11.61 -7.57 11.23
CA GLU A 86 11.14 -8.37 12.38
C GLU A 86 9.63 -8.25 12.61
N GLU A 87 9.00 -7.17 12.13
CA GLU A 87 7.57 -6.92 12.24
C GLU A 87 6.79 -7.51 11.06
N ALA A 88 7.45 -7.72 9.93
CA ALA A 88 6.80 -8.22 8.73
C ALA A 88 6.46 -9.70 8.86
N LYS A 89 5.23 -10.05 8.50
CA LYS A 89 4.76 -11.44 8.52
C LYS A 89 4.70 -11.99 7.10
N ALA A 90 4.51 -13.30 6.99
CA ALA A 90 4.47 -13.97 5.69
C ALA A 90 3.46 -13.35 4.72
N GLU A 91 2.28 -12.95 5.21
CA GLU A 91 1.27 -12.31 4.36
C GLU A 91 1.68 -10.94 3.86
N ASP A 92 2.56 -10.23 4.57
CA ASP A 92 3.07 -8.93 4.14
C ASP A 92 4.11 -9.09 3.03
N MET A 93 4.77 -10.24 3.01
CA MET A 93 5.82 -10.56 2.05
C MET A 93 5.31 -11.45 0.91
N ASP A 94 4.01 -11.52 0.73
CA ASP A 94 3.39 -12.34 -0.31
C ASP A 94 3.88 -11.88 -1.68
N ILE A 95 4.42 -12.83 -2.44
CA ILE A 95 5.05 -12.53 -3.73
C ILE A 95 4.03 -12.48 -4.86
N VAL A 96 2.96 -13.24 -4.73
CA VAL A 96 1.95 -13.36 -5.78
C VAL A 96 0.78 -12.45 -5.47
N PRO A 97 0.51 -11.42 -6.31
CA PRO A 97 -0.64 -10.56 -6.10
C PRO A 97 -1.93 -11.37 -6.16
N ASN A 98 -2.74 -11.26 -5.13
CA ASN A 98 -4.06 -11.87 -5.13
C ASN A 98 -5.05 -10.90 -5.78
N LYS A 99 -5.39 -11.16 -7.03
CA LYS A 99 -6.32 -10.31 -7.77
C LYS A 99 -7.72 -10.25 -7.17
N GLU A 100 -8.05 -11.22 -6.30
CA GLU A 100 -9.34 -11.20 -5.59
C GLU A 100 -9.31 -10.30 -4.37
N ALA A 101 -8.14 -10.07 -3.79
CA ALA A 101 -7.98 -9.22 -2.61
C ALA A 101 -8.04 -7.73 -2.95
N TYR A 102 -7.70 -7.38 -4.18
CA TYR A 102 -7.82 -6.01 -4.68
C TYR A 102 -8.21 -6.04 -6.15
N GLY A 103 -8.94 -5.07 -6.58
CA GLY A 103 -9.47 -5.05 -7.91
C GLY A 103 -9.69 -3.65 -8.42
N ARG A 104 -10.16 -3.60 -9.65
CA ARG A 104 -10.43 -2.37 -10.34
C ARG A 104 -11.73 -1.74 -9.83
N VAL A 105 -11.68 -0.45 -9.56
CA VAL A 105 -12.84 0.34 -9.12
C VAL A 105 -13.33 1.19 -10.28
N GLY A 106 -14.59 1.19 -10.47
CA GLY A 106 -15.25 2.09 -11.43
C GLY A 106 -15.59 1.54 -12.71
#